data_01f8b78f3d57d5b81b9afa6924a559fe
#
_entry.id   01f8b78f3d57d5b81b9afa6924a559fe
#
_cell.length_a   1.000
_cell.length_b   1.000
_cell.length_c   1.000
_cell.angle_alpha   90.00
_cell.angle_beta   90.00
_cell.angle_gamma   90.00
#
_symmetry.space_group_name_H-M   'P 1'
#
loop_
_entity.id
_entity.type
_entity.pdbx_description
1 polymer ?
#
loop_
_entity_poly.entity_id
_entity_poly.type
_entity_poly.pdbx_seq_one_letter_code
_entity_poly.pdbx_strand_id
1 'polypeptide(L)'
;MSVVIDESHPAAEELRLSKVLAALSDPARLAAVRALAVAEEVACTELQQRAGLTIGRSTFSYHQRVLREAGVLQARVRGARRMLSLRRDDLDVHFPGLLDAILDTAPEML
;
A
#
# COMPACT_ATOMS: atom_id res chain seq x y z
N MET A 1 12.18 -11.37 -18.84
CA MET A 1 12.16 -9.92 -18.57
C MET A 1 12.33 -9.67 -17.09
N SER A 2 13.20 -8.77 -16.76
CA SER A 2 13.46 -8.47 -15.35
C SER A 2 12.39 -7.55 -14.78
N VAL A 3 12.09 -7.75 -13.51
CA VAL A 3 11.23 -6.85 -12.74
C VAL A 3 12.15 -5.91 -11.98
N VAL A 4 11.89 -4.62 -12.08
CA VAL A 4 12.71 -3.60 -11.45
C VAL A 4 11.86 -2.87 -10.40
N ILE A 5 12.44 -2.68 -9.23
CA ILE A 5 11.83 -1.81 -8.21
C ILE A 5 12.15 -0.39 -8.67
N ASP A 6 11.11 0.37 -9.04
CA ASP A 6 11.30 1.67 -9.70
C ASP A 6 11.58 2.81 -8.72
N GLU A 7 11.45 2.58 -7.43
CA GLU A 7 11.59 3.63 -6.44
C GLU A 7 12.20 3.10 -5.16
N SER A 8 12.72 4.02 -4.37
CA SER A 8 13.26 3.70 -3.05
C SER A 8 12.20 3.14 -2.13
N HIS A 9 12.51 2.03 -1.51
CA HIS A 9 11.67 1.41 -0.48
C HIS A 9 12.50 1.21 0.77
N PRO A 10 11.92 1.37 1.97
CA PRO A 10 12.66 1.02 3.18
C PRO A 10 12.89 -0.49 3.21
N ALA A 11 14.07 -0.90 3.68
CA ALA A 11 14.34 -2.30 3.95
C ALA A 11 13.43 -2.77 5.09
N ALA A 12 13.18 -4.09 5.17
CA ALA A 12 12.31 -4.63 6.21
C ALA A 12 12.76 -4.20 7.62
N GLU A 13 14.07 -4.17 7.87
CA GLU A 13 14.64 -3.80 9.16
C GLU A 13 14.44 -2.32 9.48
N GLU A 14 14.12 -1.51 8.48
CA GLU A 14 13.91 -0.07 8.64
C GLU A 14 12.47 0.30 8.95
N LEU A 15 11.56 -0.66 8.93
CA LEU A 15 10.16 -0.40 9.21
C LEU A 15 9.99 0.08 10.65
N ARG A 16 9.14 1.09 10.84
CA ARG A 16 8.83 1.67 12.14
C ARG A 16 7.34 1.70 12.33
N LEU A 17 6.86 1.17 13.44
CA LEU A 17 5.43 1.08 13.71
C LEU A 17 4.75 2.44 13.65
N SER A 18 5.36 3.47 14.21
CA SER A 18 4.76 4.81 14.20
C SER A 18 4.57 5.35 12.79
N LYS A 19 5.49 5.09 11.89
CA LYS A 19 5.37 5.52 10.48
C LYS A 19 4.29 4.72 9.76
N VAL A 20 4.23 3.43 10.01
CA VAL A 20 3.20 2.57 9.43
C VAL A 20 1.82 3.01 9.90
N LEU A 21 1.66 3.24 11.21
CA LEU A 21 0.39 3.70 11.75
C LEU A 21 -0.01 5.06 11.20
N ALA A 22 0.94 5.98 11.05
CA ALA A 22 0.66 7.29 10.48
C ALA A 22 0.19 7.15 9.02
N ALA A 23 0.85 6.30 8.24
CA ALA A 23 0.45 6.07 6.85
C ALA A 23 -0.95 5.46 6.75
N LEU A 24 -1.34 4.65 7.73
CA LEU A 24 -2.64 3.97 7.74
C LEU A 24 -3.75 4.80 8.39
N SER A 25 -3.45 6.01 8.87
CA SER A 25 -4.42 6.82 9.58
C SER A 25 -5.34 7.67 8.70
N ASP A 26 -5.35 7.43 7.41
CA ASP A 26 -6.16 8.19 6.45
C ASP A 26 -7.13 7.25 5.73
N PRO A 27 -8.43 7.61 5.63
CA PRO A 27 -9.43 6.73 4.99
C PRO A 27 -9.11 6.36 3.54
N ALA A 28 -8.55 7.28 2.76
CA ALA A 28 -8.20 6.97 1.37
C ALA A 28 -7.06 5.94 1.31
N ARG A 29 -6.10 6.06 2.21
CA ARG A 29 -4.99 5.12 2.26
C ARG A 29 -5.45 3.75 2.76
N LEU A 30 -6.36 3.71 3.73
CA LEU A 30 -6.96 2.44 4.17
C LEU A 30 -7.73 1.77 3.03
N ALA A 31 -8.48 2.54 2.24
CA ALA A 31 -9.19 1.98 1.09
C ALA A 31 -8.22 1.39 0.07
N ALA A 32 -7.10 2.06 -0.18
CA ALA A 32 -6.07 1.55 -1.10
C ALA A 32 -5.46 0.24 -0.58
N VAL A 33 -5.17 0.17 0.71
CA VAL A 33 -4.62 -1.04 1.34
C VAL A 33 -5.61 -2.21 1.22
N ARG A 34 -6.88 -1.96 1.46
CA ARG A 34 -7.90 -3.00 1.34
C ARG A 34 -8.03 -3.49 -0.11
N ALA A 35 -7.95 -2.59 -1.08
CA ALA A 35 -7.99 -2.98 -2.49
C ALA A 35 -6.77 -3.82 -2.88
N LEU A 36 -5.60 -3.49 -2.35
CA LEU A 36 -4.39 -4.28 -2.59
C LEU A 36 -4.43 -5.64 -1.91
N ALA A 37 -5.13 -5.75 -0.79
CA ALA A 37 -5.16 -6.99 -0.02
C ALA A 37 -5.89 -8.12 -0.73
N VAL A 38 -6.80 -7.80 -1.65
CA VAL A 38 -7.58 -8.82 -2.37
C VAL A 38 -6.93 -9.23 -3.70
N ALA A 39 -5.74 -8.72 -3.98
CA ALA A 39 -5.01 -9.04 -5.20
C ALA A 39 -3.52 -9.14 -4.88
N GLU A 40 -2.77 -9.89 -5.68
CA GLU A 40 -1.31 -9.93 -5.49
C GLU A 40 -0.66 -8.63 -5.93
N GLU A 41 -1.11 -8.11 -7.08
CA GLU A 41 -0.62 -6.86 -7.63
C GLU A 41 -1.76 -6.13 -8.31
N VAL A 42 -1.70 -4.80 -8.26
CA VAL A 42 -2.65 -3.94 -8.96
C VAL A 42 -1.87 -2.86 -9.68
N ALA A 43 -2.18 -2.64 -10.96
CA ALA A 43 -1.55 -1.55 -11.69
C ALA A 43 -1.90 -0.22 -11.02
N CYS A 44 -0.93 0.68 -10.92
CA CYS A 44 -1.16 1.96 -10.24
C CYS A 44 -2.29 2.76 -10.88
N THR A 45 -2.51 2.59 -12.19
CA THR A 45 -3.60 3.25 -12.90
C THR A 45 -4.97 2.70 -12.56
N GLU A 46 -5.04 1.51 -11.95
CA GLU A 46 -6.31 0.86 -11.60
C GLU A 46 -6.61 0.91 -10.11
N LEU A 47 -5.61 1.17 -9.28
CA LEU A 47 -5.78 1.08 -7.84
C LEU A 47 -6.83 2.06 -7.32
N GLN A 48 -6.80 3.29 -7.80
CA GLN A 48 -7.76 4.30 -7.34
C GLN A 48 -9.20 3.85 -7.61
N GLN A 49 -9.46 3.32 -8.79
CA GLN A 49 -10.79 2.83 -9.16
C GLN A 49 -11.19 1.64 -8.30
N ARG A 50 -10.28 0.70 -8.11
CA ARG A 50 -10.55 -0.49 -7.28
C ARG A 50 -10.81 -0.12 -5.82
N ALA A 51 -10.17 0.93 -5.34
CA ALA A 51 -10.38 1.43 -3.99
C ALA A 51 -11.67 2.26 -3.86
N GLY A 52 -12.33 2.56 -4.97
CA GLY A 52 -13.57 3.34 -4.96
C GLY A 52 -13.37 4.81 -4.64
N LEU A 53 -12.19 5.35 -4.94
CA LEU A 53 -11.85 6.73 -4.59
C LEU A 53 -12.12 7.70 -5.74
N THR A 54 -12.67 8.86 -5.39
CA THR A 54 -13.00 9.93 -6.34
C THR A 54 -12.14 11.18 -6.13
N ILE A 55 -10.94 10.98 -5.63
CA ILE A 55 -9.98 12.07 -5.40
C ILE A 55 -9.16 12.34 -6.64
N GLY A 56 -8.48 13.49 -6.66
CA GLY A 56 -7.63 13.86 -7.78
C GLY A 56 -6.43 12.94 -7.93
N ARG A 57 -5.90 12.89 -9.16
CA ARG A 57 -4.78 12.01 -9.49
C ARG A 57 -3.53 12.35 -8.68
N SER A 58 -3.21 13.64 -8.53
CA SER A 58 -2.03 14.04 -7.78
C SER A 58 -2.18 13.74 -6.29
N THR A 59 -3.38 13.86 -5.74
CA THR A 59 -3.65 13.50 -4.35
C THR A 59 -3.46 12.00 -4.16
N PHE A 60 -3.95 11.19 -5.09
CA PHE A 60 -3.77 9.75 -4.99
C PHE A 60 -2.29 9.35 -5.11
N SER A 61 -1.55 10.02 -5.98
CA SER A 61 -0.09 9.79 -6.09
C SER A 61 0.62 10.10 -4.78
N TYR A 62 0.20 11.15 -4.07
CA TYR A 62 0.74 11.47 -2.76
C TYR A 62 0.44 10.35 -1.76
N HIS A 63 -0.79 9.83 -1.74
CA HIS A 63 -1.14 8.72 -0.85
C HIS A 63 -0.32 7.47 -1.14
N GLN A 64 -0.09 7.16 -2.40
CA GLN A 64 0.77 6.03 -2.77
C GLN A 64 2.18 6.23 -2.23
N ARG A 65 2.71 7.44 -2.36
CA ARG A 65 4.06 7.75 -1.87
C ARG A 65 4.16 7.59 -0.35
N VAL A 66 3.16 8.07 0.38
CA VAL A 66 3.13 7.93 1.85
C VAL A 66 3.17 6.46 2.24
N LEU A 67 2.34 5.64 1.60
CA LEU A 67 2.30 4.20 1.88
C LEU A 67 3.63 3.52 1.52
N ARG A 68 4.22 3.87 0.39
CA ARG A 68 5.48 3.30 -0.05
C ARG A 68 6.62 3.66 0.90
N GLU A 69 6.74 4.94 1.24
CA GLU A 69 7.81 5.40 2.12
C GLU A 69 7.71 4.84 3.53
N ALA A 70 6.51 4.53 3.98
CA ALA A 70 6.31 3.86 5.27
C ALA A 70 6.57 2.36 5.21
N GLY A 71 6.72 1.79 4.02
CA GLY A 71 6.96 0.36 3.85
C GLY A 71 5.69 -0.49 3.83
N VAL A 72 4.53 0.11 3.62
CA VAL A 72 3.26 -0.62 3.56
C VAL A 72 3.07 -1.27 2.20
N LEU A 73 3.45 -0.59 1.14
CA LEU A 73 3.39 -1.14 -0.22
C LEU A 73 4.72 -0.99 -0.93
N GLN A 74 4.86 -1.69 -2.03
CA GLN A 74 5.99 -1.56 -2.92
C GLN A 74 5.51 -1.42 -4.35
N ALA A 75 6.35 -0.82 -5.19
CA ALA A 75 6.08 -0.63 -6.60
C ALA A 75 7.14 -1.34 -7.43
N ARG A 76 6.70 -1.98 -8.50
CA ARG A 76 7.59 -2.66 -9.45
C ARG A 76 7.20 -2.24 -10.86
N VAL A 77 8.22 -2.04 -11.71
CA VAL A 77 7.99 -1.75 -13.11
C VAL A 77 8.07 -3.06 -13.91
N ARG A 78 7.02 -3.33 -14.67
CA ARG A 78 6.96 -4.47 -15.60
C ARG A 78 6.64 -3.94 -16.98
N GLY A 79 7.66 -3.83 -17.82
CA GLY A 79 7.51 -3.19 -19.10
C GLY A 79 7.12 -1.74 -18.94
N ALA A 80 5.96 -1.34 -19.49
CA ALA A 80 5.44 0.02 -19.38
C ALA A 80 4.53 0.21 -18.16
N ARG A 81 4.32 -0.83 -17.35
CA ARG A 81 3.37 -0.79 -16.25
C ARG A 81 4.06 -0.72 -14.90
N ARG A 82 3.51 0.11 -14.03
CA ARG A 82 3.93 0.21 -12.63
C ARG A 82 2.92 -0.55 -11.78
N MET A 83 3.38 -1.61 -11.13
CA MET A 83 2.53 -2.52 -10.35
C MET A 83 2.75 -2.30 -8.87
N LEU A 84 1.67 -2.28 -8.11
CA LEU A 84 1.69 -2.06 -6.67
C LEU A 84 1.24 -3.32 -5.93
N SER A 85 1.88 -3.61 -4.81
CA SER A 85 1.50 -4.74 -3.97
C SER A 85 1.74 -4.40 -2.50
N LEU A 86 1.00 -5.05 -1.59
CA LEU A 86 1.25 -4.93 -0.16
C LEU A 86 2.52 -5.67 0.22
N ARG A 87 3.26 -5.11 1.16
CA ARG A 87 4.40 -5.80 1.77
C ARG A 87 3.91 -6.64 2.95
N ARG A 88 3.00 -7.57 2.66
CA ARG A 88 2.31 -8.35 3.68
C ARG A 88 3.27 -9.13 4.56
N ASP A 89 4.25 -9.81 3.97
CA ASP A 89 5.16 -10.65 4.75
C ASP A 89 5.99 -9.81 5.71
N ASP A 90 6.52 -8.68 5.24
CA ASP A 90 7.30 -7.79 6.09
C ASP A 90 6.46 -7.23 7.23
N LEU A 91 5.23 -6.81 6.92
CA LEU A 91 4.34 -6.26 7.94
C LEU A 91 3.94 -7.31 8.97
N ASP A 92 3.67 -8.54 8.52
CA ASP A 92 3.27 -9.62 9.42
C ASP A 92 4.43 -10.05 10.33
N VAL A 93 5.65 -10.05 9.81
CA VAL A 93 6.84 -10.42 10.61
C VAL A 93 7.13 -9.37 11.67
N HIS A 94 7.09 -8.09 11.29
CA HIS A 94 7.49 -7.02 12.20
C HIS A 94 6.36 -6.53 13.11
N PHE A 95 5.12 -6.60 12.64
CA PHE A 95 3.95 -6.12 13.39
C PHE A 95 2.83 -7.17 13.33
N PRO A 96 3.02 -8.31 14.02
CA PRO A 96 2.06 -9.42 13.93
C PRO A 96 0.65 -9.00 14.30
N GLY A 97 -0.31 -9.34 13.43
CA GLY A 97 -1.73 -9.06 13.68
C GLY A 97 -2.20 -7.69 13.27
N LEU A 98 -1.29 -6.74 12.99
CA LEU A 98 -1.69 -5.37 12.64
C LEU A 98 -2.49 -5.33 11.34
N LEU A 99 -1.97 -5.91 10.29
CA LEU A 99 -2.62 -5.88 8.98
C LEU A 99 -3.94 -6.64 9.02
N ASP A 100 -3.97 -7.80 9.66
CA ASP A 100 -5.20 -8.58 9.79
C ASP A 100 -6.27 -7.81 10.56
N ALA A 101 -5.91 -7.11 11.61
CA ALA A 101 -6.87 -6.31 12.36
C ALA A 101 -7.50 -5.22 11.50
N ILE A 102 -6.70 -4.59 10.64
CA ILE A 102 -7.20 -3.57 9.73
C ILE A 102 -8.14 -4.18 8.69
N LEU A 103 -7.73 -5.29 8.09
CA LEU A 103 -8.50 -5.94 7.03
C LEU A 103 -9.78 -6.57 7.55
N ASP A 104 -9.81 -6.99 8.81
CA ASP A 104 -10.99 -7.57 9.44
C ASP A 104 -11.94 -6.52 10.01
N THR A 105 -11.53 -5.25 10.05
CA THR A 105 -12.39 -4.17 10.54
C THR A 105 -13.49 -3.87 9.51
N ALA A 106 -14.72 -3.75 9.97
CA ALA A 106 -15.85 -3.43 9.09
C ALA A 106 -15.61 -2.09 8.41
N PRO A 107 -15.93 -1.97 7.10
CA PRO A 107 -15.67 -0.74 6.35
C PRO A 107 -16.23 0.53 6.98
N GLU A 108 -17.40 0.45 7.61
CA GLU A 108 -18.04 1.62 8.25
C GLU A 108 -17.31 2.08 9.51
N MET A 109 -16.36 1.31 9.99
CA MET A 109 -15.58 1.66 11.18
C MET A 109 -14.17 2.14 10.87
N LEU A 110 -13.86 2.24 9.61
CA LEU A 110 -12.52 2.69 9.20
C LEU A 110 -12.37 4.20 9.23
#